data_a17d0348d67eef34cc64e6ad12049bcd
#
_entry.id   a17d0348d67eef34cc64e6ad12049bcd
#
_cell.length_a   1.000
_cell.length_b   1.000
_cell.length_c   1.000
_cell.angle_alpha   90.00
_cell.angle_beta   90.00
_cell.angle_gamma   90.00
#
_symmetry.space_group_name_H-M   'P 1'
#
loop_
_entity.id
_entity.type
_entity.pdbx_description
1 polymer ?
#
loop_
_entity_poly.entity_id
_entity_poly.type
_entity_poly.pdbx_seq_one_letter_code
_entity_poly.pdbx_strand_id
1 'polypeptide(L)'
;PLSNPWWDEDQNFLDMSFGGSWSGKVNVSRFHDVSYEVGVNYNYAGYKNGFNISDPNRYDGFDGAKEHYFQANVGAKYGIEANSSIGMNVKLDALKHSHHEITDPALKITDKVNDNATMVTLSPFYTYFGQNVLARLGVNVNFSFGDGTAFRLAPNVHLAYEFTPGVSLYVN
;
A
#
# COMPACT_ATOMS: atom_id res chain seq x y z
N PRO A 1 22.17 -1.92 -22.80
CA PRO A 1 21.39 -0.76 -23.15
C PRO A 1 20.74 -1.03 -24.50
N LEU A 2 19.43 -1.16 -24.49
CA LEU A 2 18.66 -1.20 -25.72
C LEU A 2 18.58 0.25 -26.21
N SER A 3 19.53 0.65 -27.04
CA SER A 3 19.40 1.89 -27.77
C SER A 3 18.26 1.75 -28.74
N ASN A 4 17.11 2.29 -28.42
CA ASN A 4 16.06 2.48 -29.37
C ASN A 4 16.47 3.69 -30.25
N PRO A 5 16.81 3.49 -31.53
CA PRO A 5 17.30 4.58 -32.40
C PRO A 5 16.27 5.67 -32.67
N TRP A 6 15.04 5.48 -32.17
CA TRP A 6 13.93 6.43 -32.29
C TRP A 6 13.78 7.37 -31.08
N TRP A 7 14.65 7.25 -30.07
CA TRP A 7 14.55 7.98 -28.82
C TRP A 7 15.86 8.69 -28.51
N ASP A 8 16.00 9.86 -29.09
CA ASP A 8 17.19 10.69 -28.94
C ASP A 8 17.05 11.76 -27.83
N GLU A 9 15.99 11.68 -27.02
CA GLU A 9 15.75 12.60 -25.91
C GLU A 9 15.81 11.89 -24.54
N ASP A 10 16.50 12.53 -23.60
CA ASP A 10 16.57 12.09 -22.21
C ASP A 10 15.19 12.10 -21.56
N GLN A 11 14.65 10.93 -21.24
CA GLN A 11 13.45 10.82 -20.43
C GLN A 11 13.76 11.18 -18.98
N ASN A 12 13.24 12.30 -18.53
CA ASN A 12 13.34 12.70 -17.14
C ASN A 12 12.26 12.01 -16.31
N PHE A 13 12.70 11.16 -15.40
CA PHE A 13 11.88 10.50 -14.41
C PHE A 13 12.14 11.10 -13.03
N LEU A 14 11.09 11.38 -12.29
CA LEU A 14 11.16 11.82 -10.90
C LEU A 14 10.41 10.83 -10.02
N ASP A 15 11.11 10.26 -9.06
CA ASP A 15 10.54 9.42 -8.01
C ASP A 15 10.88 10.06 -6.65
N MET A 16 9.86 10.28 -5.84
CA MET A 16 9.98 10.84 -4.50
C MET A 16 9.16 10.03 -3.53
N SER A 17 9.74 9.73 -2.38
CA SER A 17 9.07 9.06 -1.28
C SER A 17 9.24 9.86 0.01
N PHE A 18 8.14 10.05 0.73
CA PHE A 18 8.13 10.69 2.03
C PHE A 18 7.22 9.92 2.97
N GLY A 19 7.70 9.60 4.16
CA GLY A 19 6.90 8.89 5.14
C GLY A 19 7.46 8.97 6.54
N GLY A 20 6.64 8.57 7.49
CA GLY A 20 7.00 8.49 8.88
C GLY A 20 6.06 7.60 9.65
N SER A 21 6.55 7.10 10.79
CA SER A 21 5.75 6.28 11.70
C SER A 21 6.01 6.69 13.14
N TRP A 22 4.98 6.52 13.94
CA TRP A 22 5.03 6.70 15.37
C TRP A 22 4.34 5.53 16.05
N SER A 23 4.96 5.00 17.10
CA SER A 23 4.41 3.92 17.89
C SER A 23 4.70 4.14 19.37
N GLY A 24 3.86 3.58 20.20
CA GLY A 24 4.01 3.67 21.64
C GLY A 24 3.30 2.56 22.38
N LYS A 25 3.60 2.48 23.67
CA LYS A 25 3.00 1.54 24.60
C LYS A 25 2.66 2.25 25.89
N VAL A 26 1.46 2.04 26.40
CA VAL A 26 0.99 2.57 27.67
C VAL A 26 0.57 1.40 28.55
N ASN A 27 1.16 1.30 29.73
CA ASN A 27 0.75 0.33 30.74
C ASN A 27 -0.47 0.89 31.49
N VAL A 28 -1.61 0.23 31.32
CA VAL A 28 -2.86 0.60 32.00
C VAL A 28 -2.92 -0.02 33.42
N SER A 29 -2.41 -1.25 33.53
CA SER A 29 -2.29 -1.94 34.81
C SER A 29 -1.16 -2.97 34.75
N ARG A 30 -0.95 -3.73 35.83
CA ARG A 30 0.09 -4.76 35.92
C ARG A 30 0.00 -5.83 34.80
N PHE A 31 -1.21 -6.08 34.28
CA PHE A 31 -1.47 -7.13 33.29
C PHE A 31 -2.06 -6.59 31.99
N HIS A 32 -2.36 -5.28 31.90
CA HIS A 32 -3.02 -4.67 30.75
C HIS A 32 -2.16 -3.55 30.18
N ASP A 33 -1.86 -3.67 28.91
CA ASP A 33 -1.15 -2.66 28.16
C ASP A 33 -1.90 -2.33 26.86
N VAL A 34 -1.75 -1.11 26.41
CA VAL A 34 -2.19 -0.65 25.11
C VAL A 34 -0.96 -0.32 24.29
N SER A 35 -0.79 -0.97 23.17
CA SER A 35 0.19 -0.60 22.15
C SER A 35 -0.53 0.03 20.98
N TYR A 36 0.06 1.05 20.39
CA TYR A 36 -0.47 1.73 19.22
C TYR A 36 0.64 2.05 18.22
N GLU A 37 0.26 2.10 16.96
CA GLU A 37 1.12 2.53 15.88
C GLU A 37 0.32 3.38 14.89
N VAL A 38 0.98 4.40 14.34
CA VAL A 38 0.45 5.23 13.27
C VAL A 38 1.55 5.41 12.25
N GLY A 39 1.24 5.22 10.99
CA GLY A 39 2.19 5.43 9.92
C GLY A 39 1.53 6.15 8.74
N VAL A 40 2.31 6.95 8.06
CA VAL A 40 1.92 7.58 6.81
C VAL A 40 3.07 7.47 5.82
N ASN A 41 2.74 7.25 4.57
CA ASN A 41 3.69 7.23 3.47
C ASN A 41 3.06 7.86 2.23
N TYR A 42 3.87 8.61 1.50
CA TYR A 42 3.47 9.20 0.23
C TYR A 42 4.58 8.98 -0.78
N ASN A 43 4.21 8.43 -1.94
CA ASN A 43 5.10 8.24 -3.06
C ASN A 43 4.56 9.02 -4.26
N TYR A 44 5.46 9.68 -4.94
CA TYR A 44 5.20 10.33 -6.21
C TYR A 44 6.14 9.75 -7.25
N ALA A 45 5.61 9.32 -8.37
CA ALA A 45 6.36 8.94 -9.54
C ALA A 45 5.84 9.71 -10.75
N GLY A 46 6.74 10.23 -11.57
CA GLY A 46 6.32 11.01 -12.73
C GLY A 46 7.37 11.05 -13.82
N TYR A 47 6.90 10.95 -15.07
CA TYR A 47 7.67 11.23 -16.25
C TYR A 47 7.43 12.68 -16.67
N LYS A 48 8.49 13.42 -16.91
CA LYS A 48 8.39 14.83 -17.29
C LYS A 48 7.87 15.01 -18.71
N ASN A 49 8.22 14.08 -19.59
CA ASN A 49 7.89 14.15 -21.02
C ASN A 49 6.91 13.03 -21.39
N GLY A 50 5.84 13.39 -22.09
CA GLY A 50 4.93 12.44 -22.72
C GLY A 50 5.46 11.97 -24.07
N PHE A 51 4.83 10.94 -24.60
CA PHE A 51 5.16 10.35 -25.89
C PHE A 51 4.18 10.80 -26.97
N ASN A 52 4.69 11.31 -28.11
CA ASN A 52 3.86 11.64 -29.26
C ASN A 52 3.93 10.51 -30.33
N ILE A 53 2.84 9.76 -30.47
CA ILE A 53 2.77 8.67 -31.47
C ILE A 53 2.68 9.21 -32.90
N SER A 54 2.18 10.43 -33.13
CA SER A 54 2.03 11.00 -34.45
C SER A 54 3.35 11.41 -35.08
N ASP A 55 4.35 11.73 -34.28
CA ASP A 55 5.71 11.99 -34.69
C ASP A 55 6.66 11.38 -33.65
N PRO A 56 7.16 10.15 -33.89
CA PRO A 56 8.03 9.46 -32.94
C PRO A 56 9.36 10.19 -32.70
N ASN A 57 9.71 11.20 -33.51
CA ASN A 57 10.89 12.02 -33.34
C ASN A 57 10.62 13.33 -32.58
N ARG A 58 9.40 13.52 -32.09
CA ARG A 58 8.98 14.77 -31.47
C ARG A 58 8.14 14.53 -30.21
N TYR A 59 8.65 14.96 -29.08
CA TYR A 59 7.92 15.05 -27.85
C TYR A 59 7.22 16.41 -27.80
N ASP A 60 5.95 16.46 -28.19
CA ASP A 60 5.17 17.70 -28.20
C ASP A 60 4.55 17.95 -26.83
N GLY A 61 5.35 18.31 -25.86
CA GLY A 61 4.89 19.02 -24.68
C GLY A 61 3.78 18.37 -23.82
N PHE A 62 3.45 17.10 -24.04
CA PHE A 62 2.53 16.39 -23.17
C PHE A 62 3.19 16.15 -21.82
N ASP A 63 2.48 16.45 -20.77
CA ASP A 63 2.84 15.95 -19.45
C ASP A 63 2.90 14.42 -19.49
N GLY A 64 4.00 13.83 -19.04
CA GLY A 64 4.10 12.38 -18.90
C GLY A 64 3.16 11.83 -17.83
N ALA A 65 3.09 10.51 -17.74
CA ALA A 65 2.33 9.83 -16.70
C ALA A 65 2.79 10.26 -15.30
N LYS A 66 1.83 10.47 -14.40
CA LYS A 66 2.07 10.83 -13.02
C LYS A 66 1.30 9.90 -12.11
N GLU A 67 1.94 9.45 -11.06
CA GLU A 67 1.35 8.61 -10.04
C GLU A 67 1.56 9.23 -8.66
N HIS A 68 0.51 9.27 -7.88
CA HIS A 68 0.52 9.65 -6.48
C HIS A 68 -0.03 8.49 -5.67
N TYR A 69 0.76 7.94 -4.79
CA TYR A 69 0.33 6.89 -3.89
C TYR A 69 0.45 7.36 -2.45
N PHE A 70 -0.68 7.41 -1.77
CA PHE A 70 -0.78 7.72 -0.36
C PHE A 70 -1.20 6.49 0.42
N GLN A 71 -0.49 6.23 1.51
CA GLN A 71 -0.78 5.15 2.45
C GLN A 71 -0.81 5.69 3.87
N ALA A 72 -1.84 5.33 4.63
CA ALA A 72 -1.90 5.55 6.06
C ALA A 72 -2.26 4.24 6.78
N ASN A 73 -1.67 4.02 7.93
CA ASN A 73 -2.00 2.90 8.78
C ASN A 73 -2.12 3.35 10.24
N VAL A 74 -3.10 2.78 10.92
CA VAL A 74 -3.31 2.94 12.35
C VAL A 74 -3.54 1.57 12.96
N GLY A 75 -2.76 1.22 13.96
CA GLY A 75 -2.89 -0.02 14.71
C GLY A 75 -3.08 0.25 16.19
N ALA A 76 -3.91 -0.58 16.82
CA ALA A 76 -4.04 -0.62 18.26
C ALA A 76 -4.14 -2.07 18.74
N LYS A 77 -3.49 -2.37 19.86
CA LYS A 77 -3.50 -3.68 20.49
C LYS A 77 -3.66 -3.51 22.00
N TYR A 78 -4.59 -4.23 22.60
CA TYR A 78 -4.85 -4.28 24.03
C TYR A 78 -4.51 -5.66 24.59
N GLY A 79 -3.60 -5.70 25.56
CA GLY A 79 -3.28 -6.91 26.32
C GLY A 79 -4.43 -7.23 27.28
N ILE A 80 -5.05 -8.41 27.13
CA ILE A 80 -6.15 -8.86 27.99
C ILE A 80 -5.57 -9.59 29.21
N GLU A 81 -4.59 -10.44 28.96
CA GLU A 81 -3.87 -11.22 29.96
C GLU A 81 -2.37 -11.23 29.63
N ALA A 82 -1.56 -11.85 30.49
CA ALA A 82 -0.13 -11.93 30.26
C ALA A 82 0.26 -12.58 28.91
N ASN A 83 -0.61 -13.42 28.38
CA ASN A 83 -0.36 -14.24 27.20
C ASN A 83 -1.38 -14.02 26.06
N SER A 84 -2.27 -13.04 26.18
CA SER A 84 -3.29 -12.80 25.16
C SER A 84 -3.56 -11.32 24.91
N SER A 85 -3.91 -10.99 23.68
CA SER A 85 -4.27 -9.64 23.27
C SER A 85 -5.28 -9.62 22.14
N ILE A 86 -6.08 -8.57 22.09
CA ILE A 86 -6.90 -8.21 20.94
C ILE A 86 -6.37 -6.94 20.29
N GLY A 87 -6.64 -6.78 19.02
CA GLY A 87 -6.24 -5.56 18.33
C GLY A 87 -6.98 -5.37 17.02
N MET A 88 -6.73 -4.22 16.44
CA MET A 88 -7.24 -3.86 15.12
C MET A 88 -6.19 -3.02 14.38
N ASN A 89 -5.99 -3.33 13.12
CA ASN A 89 -5.26 -2.48 12.20
C ASN A 89 -6.24 -1.92 11.16
N VAL A 90 -6.07 -0.64 10.87
CA VAL A 90 -6.78 0.06 9.79
C VAL A 90 -5.74 0.56 8.81
N LYS A 91 -5.88 0.23 7.55
CA LYS A 91 -5.00 0.68 6.48
C LYS A 91 -5.82 1.39 5.41
N LEU A 92 -5.34 2.54 4.98
CA LEU A 92 -5.84 3.29 3.84
C LEU A 92 -4.77 3.33 2.77
N ASP A 93 -5.12 2.89 1.58
CA ASP A 93 -4.31 3.01 0.37
C ASP A 93 -5.09 3.87 -0.64
N ALA A 94 -4.48 4.93 -1.13
CA ALA A 94 -5.08 5.79 -2.14
C ALA A 94 -4.09 6.02 -3.29
N LEU A 95 -4.48 5.62 -4.48
CA LEU A 95 -3.72 5.76 -5.70
C LEU A 95 -4.44 6.75 -6.61
N LYS A 96 -3.68 7.69 -7.13
CA LYS A 96 -4.10 8.56 -8.23
C LYS A 96 -3.09 8.44 -9.36
N HIS A 97 -3.53 7.93 -10.47
CA HIS A 97 -2.75 7.84 -11.70
C HIS A 97 -3.33 8.79 -12.74
N SER A 98 -2.47 9.48 -13.49
CA SER A 98 -2.88 10.32 -14.60
C SER A 98 -1.93 10.16 -15.76
N HIS A 99 -2.47 10.03 -16.97
CA HIS A 99 -1.74 9.95 -18.21
C HIS A 99 -2.54 10.59 -19.34
N HIS A 100 -1.93 10.76 -20.50
CA HIS A 100 -2.60 11.19 -21.70
C HIS A 100 -2.84 9.98 -22.61
N GLU A 101 -4.07 9.87 -23.11
CA GLU A 101 -4.46 8.85 -24.06
C GLU A 101 -4.79 9.52 -25.41
N ILE A 102 -4.38 8.90 -26.51
CA ILE A 102 -4.67 9.42 -27.85
C ILE A 102 -6.04 8.91 -28.26
N THR A 103 -7.01 9.82 -28.32
CA THR A 103 -8.39 9.52 -28.71
C THR A 103 -8.58 9.59 -30.23
N ASP A 104 -7.87 10.46 -30.92
CA ASP A 104 -7.88 10.54 -32.39
C ASP A 104 -6.46 10.80 -32.94
N PRO A 105 -5.78 9.76 -33.46
CA PRO A 105 -4.44 9.91 -34.01
C PRO A 105 -4.38 10.82 -35.24
N ALA A 106 -5.46 10.89 -36.03
CA ALA A 106 -5.50 11.70 -37.27
C ALA A 106 -5.61 13.20 -36.96
N LEU A 107 -6.33 13.54 -35.88
CA LEU A 107 -6.52 14.92 -35.43
C LEU A 107 -5.53 15.34 -34.34
N LYS A 108 -4.67 14.45 -33.90
CA LYS A 108 -3.74 14.66 -32.78
C LYS A 108 -4.44 15.09 -31.46
N ILE A 109 -5.66 14.62 -31.25
CA ILE A 109 -6.43 14.90 -30.03
C ILE A 109 -5.97 13.92 -28.96
N THR A 110 -5.64 14.48 -27.78
CA THR A 110 -5.31 13.71 -26.60
C THR A 110 -6.22 14.12 -25.46
N ASP A 111 -6.73 13.12 -24.75
CA ASP A 111 -7.49 13.33 -23.52
C ASP A 111 -6.65 12.94 -22.31
N LYS A 112 -6.79 13.71 -21.25
CA LYS A 112 -6.18 13.38 -19.96
C LYS A 112 -7.07 12.39 -19.23
N VAL A 113 -6.56 11.19 -19.03
CA VAL A 113 -7.19 10.15 -18.22
C VAL A 113 -6.69 10.23 -16.78
N ASN A 114 -7.62 10.15 -15.85
CA ASN A 114 -7.32 10.12 -14.42
C ASN A 114 -7.99 8.90 -13.81
N ASP A 115 -7.17 7.97 -13.33
CA ASP A 115 -7.63 6.79 -12.63
C ASP A 115 -7.36 6.97 -11.13
N ASN A 116 -8.41 6.74 -10.34
CA ASN A 116 -8.32 6.83 -8.90
C ASN A 116 -8.77 5.51 -8.29
N ALA A 117 -7.97 4.97 -7.39
CA ALA A 117 -8.33 3.81 -6.62
C ALA A 117 -8.08 4.08 -5.13
N THR A 118 -9.04 3.74 -4.31
CA THR A 118 -8.90 3.84 -2.86
C THR A 118 -9.30 2.52 -2.24
N MET A 119 -8.50 2.04 -1.30
CA MET A 119 -8.79 0.82 -0.55
C MET A 119 -8.66 1.10 0.95
N VAL A 120 -9.66 0.68 1.70
CA VAL A 120 -9.65 0.66 3.16
C VAL A 120 -9.65 -0.79 3.62
N THR A 121 -8.69 -1.15 4.44
CA THR A 121 -8.59 -2.48 5.06
C THR A 121 -8.77 -2.35 6.57
N LEU A 122 -9.72 -3.09 7.11
CA LEU A 122 -9.90 -3.28 8.55
C LEU A 122 -9.44 -4.69 8.90
N SER A 123 -8.57 -4.82 9.89
CA SER A 123 -7.96 -6.10 10.29
C SER A 123 -8.06 -6.29 11.79
N PRO A 124 -9.25 -6.66 12.34
CA PRO A 124 -9.35 -7.10 13.73
C PRO A 124 -8.65 -8.45 13.91
N PHE A 125 -8.00 -8.62 15.06
CA PHE A 125 -7.28 -9.85 15.38
C PHE A 125 -7.25 -10.13 16.88
N TYR A 126 -7.09 -11.41 17.21
CA TYR A 126 -6.73 -11.93 18.51
C TYR A 126 -5.37 -12.60 18.41
N THR A 127 -4.52 -12.41 19.43
CA THR A 127 -3.21 -13.07 19.51
C THR A 127 -3.07 -13.78 20.85
N TYR A 128 -2.58 -15.01 20.79
CA TYR A 128 -2.23 -15.83 21.94
C TYR A 128 -0.74 -16.19 21.88
N PHE A 129 -0.06 -16.09 23.02
CA PHE A 129 1.35 -16.45 23.21
C PHE A 129 1.44 -17.56 24.26
N GLY A 130 1.62 -18.80 23.85
CA GLY A 130 1.97 -19.90 24.76
C GLY A 130 3.47 -20.03 24.94
N GLN A 131 3.91 -21.05 25.69
CA GLN A 131 5.34 -21.30 25.89
C GLN A 131 6.06 -21.55 24.55
N ASN A 132 5.44 -22.33 23.67
CA ASN A 132 6.00 -22.73 22.38
C ASN A 132 5.07 -22.40 21.20
N VAL A 133 3.96 -21.71 21.46
CA VAL A 133 2.93 -21.42 20.45
C VAL A 133 2.68 -19.93 20.36
N LEU A 134 2.73 -19.41 19.15
CA LEU A 134 2.15 -18.11 18.79
C LEU A 134 0.97 -18.36 17.86
N ALA A 135 -0.20 -17.91 18.25
CA ALA A 135 -1.39 -17.98 17.40
C ALA A 135 -1.96 -16.56 17.23
N ARG A 136 -2.11 -16.10 16.00
CA ARG A 136 -2.85 -14.89 15.65
C ARG A 136 -3.98 -15.26 14.72
N LEU A 137 -5.20 -14.94 15.15
CA LEU A 137 -6.43 -15.20 14.39
C LEU A 137 -7.12 -13.87 14.11
N GLY A 138 -7.43 -13.63 12.88
CA GLY A 138 -8.08 -12.39 12.46
C GLY A 138 -8.80 -12.54 11.12
N VAL A 139 -9.32 -11.42 10.67
CA VAL A 139 -9.95 -11.30 9.35
C VAL A 139 -9.57 -9.96 8.73
N ASN A 140 -9.31 -9.95 7.44
CA ASN A 140 -9.15 -8.73 6.66
C ASN A 140 -10.47 -8.41 5.96
N VAL A 141 -10.98 -7.23 6.23
CA VAL A 141 -12.19 -6.67 5.61
C VAL A 141 -11.73 -5.55 4.68
N ASN A 142 -11.81 -5.77 3.38
CA ASN A 142 -11.35 -4.84 2.38
C ASN A 142 -12.53 -4.17 1.68
N PHE A 143 -12.49 -2.85 1.63
CA PHE A 143 -13.40 -2.01 0.85
C PHE A 143 -12.57 -1.29 -0.21
N SER A 144 -12.86 -1.49 -1.48
CA SER A 144 -12.24 -0.77 -2.58
C SER A 144 -13.25 0.16 -3.25
N PHE A 145 -12.78 1.36 -3.60
CA PHE A 145 -13.52 2.42 -4.26
C PHE A 145 -12.73 2.87 -5.49
N GLY A 146 -13.42 3.06 -6.61
CA GLY A 146 -12.85 3.44 -7.90
C GLY A 146 -13.94 3.27 -8.95
N ASP A 147 -13.66 2.59 -10.04
CA ASP A 147 -14.64 2.28 -11.11
C ASP A 147 -15.77 1.33 -10.66
N GLY A 148 -15.79 0.97 -9.40
CA GLY A 148 -16.80 0.17 -8.71
C GLY A 148 -16.43 -0.03 -7.24
N THR A 149 -17.44 -0.21 -6.40
CA THR A 149 -17.20 -0.56 -4.99
C THR A 149 -17.15 -2.07 -4.85
N ALA A 150 -16.08 -2.59 -4.31
CA ALA A 150 -15.94 -4.01 -4.00
C ALA A 150 -15.71 -4.22 -2.51
N PHE A 151 -16.33 -5.26 -2.00
CA PHE A 151 -16.15 -5.75 -0.63
C PHE A 151 -15.55 -7.14 -0.67
N ARG A 152 -14.52 -7.38 0.14
CA ARG A 152 -13.86 -8.68 0.23
C ARG A 152 -13.52 -9.01 1.68
N LEU A 153 -13.71 -10.27 2.04
CA LEU A 153 -13.27 -10.84 3.31
C LEU A 153 -12.17 -11.87 3.03
N ALA A 154 -11.13 -11.84 3.84
CA ALA A 154 -10.07 -12.84 3.81
C ALA A 154 -9.66 -13.22 5.23
N PRO A 155 -9.42 -14.49 5.54
CA PRO A 155 -8.85 -14.89 6.80
C PRO A 155 -7.44 -14.29 6.95
N ASN A 156 -7.08 -13.99 8.18
CA ASN A 156 -5.74 -13.54 8.55
C ASN A 156 -5.28 -14.39 9.74
N VAL A 157 -4.65 -15.50 9.41
CA VAL A 157 -4.24 -16.51 10.40
C VAL A 157 -2.74 -16.66 10.35
N HIS A 158 -2.11 -16.54 11.50
CA HIS A 158 -0.70 -16.83 11.66
C HIS A 158 -0.53 -17.76 12.86
N LEU A 159 0.07 -18.92 12.63
CA LEU A 159 0.41 -19.90 13.64
C LEU A 159 1.90 -20.17 13.59
N ALA A 160 2.55 -20.13 14.73
CA ALA A 160 3.94 -20.56 14.85
C ALA A 160 4.09 -21.50 16.06
N TYR A 161 4.89 -22.54 15.88
CA TYR A 161 5.21 -23.49 16.94
C TYR A 161 6.72 -23.72 16.99
N GLU A 162 7.32 -23.52 18.16
CA GLU A 162 8.73 -23.77 18.41
C GLU A 162 8.91 -25.18 18.99
N PHE A 163 9.57 -26.06 18.26
CA PHE A 163 9.84 -27.45 18.70
C PHE A 163 11.01 -27.51 19.67
N THR A 164 12.07 -26.77 19.35
CA THR A 164 13.27 -26.62 20.18
C THR A 164 13.80 -25.21 19.99
N PRO A 165 14.61 -24.68 20.90
CA PRO A 165 15.22 -23.36 20.72
C PRO A 165 15.87 -23.18 19.35
N GLY A 166 15.35 -22.25 18.57
CA GLY A 166 15.83 -21.94 17.21
C GLY A 166 15.21 -22.75 16.06
N VAL A 167 14.29 -23.69 16.34
CA VAL A 167 13.58 -24.45 15.28
C VAL A 167 12.08 -24.23 15.41
N SER A 168 11.49 -23.51 14.48
CA SER A 168 10.06 -23.22 14.46
C SER A 168 9.41 -23.57 13.14
N LEU A 169 8.14 -24.00 13.20
CA LEU A 169 7.23 -24.15 12.07
C LEU A 169 6.21 -22.99 12.13
N TYR A 170 5.91 -22.40 10.99
CA TYR A 170 4.87 -21.37 10.90
C TYR A 170 3.98 -21.58 9.68
N VAL A 171 2.73 -21.13 9.81
CA VAL A 171 1.71 -21.13 8.78
C VAL A 171 1.07 -19.74 8.76
N ASN A 172 0.93 -19.18 7.54
CA ASN A 172 0.26 -17.90 7.26
C ASN A 172 -0.92 -18.13 6.30
#